data_fd0704bbda65687617cff779bca00c0b
#
_entry.id   fd0704bbda65687617cff779bca00c0b
#
_cell.length_a   1.000
_cell.length_b   1.000
_cell.length_c   1.000
_cell.angle_alpha   90.00
_cell.angle_beta   90.00
_cell.angle_gamma   90.00
#
_symmetry.space_group_name_H-M   'P 1'
#
loop_
_entity.id
_entity.type
_entity.pdbx_description
1 polymer ?
#
loop_
_entity_poly.entity_id
_entity_poly.type
_entity_poly.pdbx_seq_one_letter_code
_entity_poly.pdbx_strand_id
1 'polypeptide(L)'
;NDLLAESERFADDEQIIVADVDLERLAQDRMRLTSFNDGVGDHRDKVRAMRRVAFDFALPGGGYALLRDVPRFPFVPADPARRDERCFEAYNIQVHGLIKRLQATGIDKLVIGVSGGLDSTHALIVAARAMDRLGLPRSHILGYTLPGFATSDTTKSNAWALMDALGITAEEIDIRPTCRQMLEDLGHPAARGEPVYDVTYENVQAGQRTSHLFRLANHHGALVLGTGDLSELALGWCTYGVGDQMSHYNVNASVPKTLIQHLIRWVIASGQLDATAGE
;
A
#
# COMPACT_ATOMS: atom_id res chain seq x y z
N ASN A 1 -13.99 -4.58 17.80
CA ASN A 1 -14.95 -4.11 18.80
C ASN A 1 -14.59 -2.68 19.16
N ASP A 2 -15.42 -1.72 18.75
CA ASP A 2 -15.23 -0.31 19.06
C ASP A 2 -16.11 0.03 20.27
N LEU A 3 -15.57 0.75 21.24
CA LEU A 3 -16.33 1.35 22.33
C LEU A 3 -16.98 2.63 21.79
N LEU A 4 -18.31 2.69 21.71
CA LEU A 4 -19.04 3.82 21.15
C LEU A 4 -19.52 4.79 22.23
N ALA A 5 -19.88 4.30 23.39
CA ALA A 5 -20.26 5.09 24.56
C ALA A 5 -20.04 4.28 25.84
N GLU A 6 -19.69 4.96 26.93
CA GLU A 6 -19.52 4.38 28.27
C GLU A 6 -20.11 5.34 29.27
N SER A 7 -20.83 4.79 30.23
CA SER A 7 -21.32 5.56 31.37
C SER A 7 -20.20 5.79 32.38
N GLU A 8 -20.32 6.86 33.19
CA GLU A 8 -19.39 7.11 34.28
C GLU A 8 -19.50 6.02 35.32
N ARG A 9 -18.35 5.51 35.81
CA ARG A 9 -18.31 4.50 36.85
C ARG A 9 -18.51 5.15 38.21
N PHE A 10 -19.22 4.46 39.08
CA PHE A 10 -19.50 4.91 40.46
C PHE A 10 -20.28 6.23 40.53
N ALA A 11 -21.13 6.50 39.54
CA ALA A 11 -22.05 7.64 39.57
C ALA A 11 -23.16 7.40 40.58
N ASP A 12 -23.54 8.44 41.33
CA ASP A 12 -24.63 8.40 42.30
C ASP A 12 -26.00 8.65 41.64
N ASP A 13 -26.02 9.20 40.42
CA ASP A 13 -27.23 9.56 39.67
C ASP A 13 -27.51 8.62 38.49
N GLU A 14 -28.75 8.61 38.02
CA GLU A 14 -29.15 7.89 36.80
C GLU A 14 -28.43 8.45 35.56
N GLN A 15 -27.94 7.56 34.70
CA GLN A 15 -27.25 7.94 33.48
C GLN A 15 -27.91 7.34 32.25
N ILE A 16 -27.97 8.10 31.16
CA ILE A 16 -28.39 7.65 29.84
C ILE A 16 -27.20 7.79 28.90
N ILE A 17 -26.80 6.70 28.28
CA ILE A 17 -25.81 6.71 27.20
C ILE A 17 -26.50 6.59 25.84
N VAL A 18 -26.01 7.35 24.88
CA VAL A 18 -26.50 7.35 23.49
C VAL A 18 -25.31 7.20 22.55
N ALA A 19 -25.44 6.38 21.51
CA ALA A 19 -24.38 6.16 20.56
C ALA A 19 -24.91 6.00 19.14
N ASP A 20 -24.12 6.44 18.16
CA ASP A 20 -24.35 6.16 16.75
C ASP A 20 -23.82 4.76 16.39
N VAL A 21 -24.65 3.96 15.72
CA VAL A 21 -24.29 2.63 15.27
C VAL A 21 -24.33 2.59 13.74
N ASP A 22 -23.19 2.26 13.13
CA ASP A 22 -23.06 2.07 11.69
C ASP A 22 -23.53 0.65 11.32
N LEU A 23 -24.77 0.56 10.81
CA LEU A 23 -25.38 -0.71 10.42
C LEU A 23 -24.74 -1.33 9.18
N GLU A 24 -24.27 -0.52 8.23
CA GLU A 24 -23.61 -1.01 7.02
C GLU A 24 -22.27 -1.64 7.35
N ARG A 25 -21.49 -1.03 8.23
CA ARG A 25 -20.24 -1.61 8.74
C ARG A 25 -20.47 -2.94 9.43
N LEU A 26 -21.50 -3.04 10.28
CA LEU A 26 -21.86 -4.32 10.91
C LEU A 26 -22.24 -5.39 9.90
N ALA A 27 -22.97 -5.03 8.85
CA ALA A 27 -23.31 -5.96 7.78
C ALA A 27 -22.05 -6.43 7.02
N GLN A 28 -21.12 -5.55 6.71
CA GLN A 28 -19.83 -5.90 6.08
C GLN A 28 -18.97 -6.80 6.96
N ASP A 29 -18.88 -6.52 8.26
CA ASP A 29 -18.13 -7.36 9.19
C ASP A 29 -18.73 -8.78 9.26
N ARG A 30 -20.05 -8.90 9.30
CA ARG A 30 -20.74 -10.21 9.26
C ARG A 30 -20.49 -10.97 7.95
N MET A 31 -20.44 -10.28 6.81
CA MET A 31 -20.14 -10.92 5.52
C MET A 31 -18.72 -11.49 5.46
N ARG A 32 -17.77 -10.86 6.15
CA ARG A 32 -16.37 -11.31 6.20
C ARG A 32 -16.13 -12.46 7.17
N LEU A 33 -16.97 -12.61 8.18
CA LEU A 33 -16.87 -13.65 9.20
C LEU A 33 -17.57 -14.92 8.71
N THR A 34 -16.84 -15.87 8.15
CA THR A 34 -17.38 -17.16 7.68
C THR A 34 -18.10 -17.91 8.80
N SER A 35 -17.54 -17.91 10.02
CA SER A 35 -18.16 -18.53 11.21
C SER A 35 -19.53 -17.94 11.57
N PHE A 36 -19.80 -16.68 11.24
CA PHE A 36 -21.14 -16.10 11.42
C PHE A 36 -22.17 -16.74 10.47
N ASN A 37 -21.79 -16.90 9.20
CA ASN A 37 -22.64 -17.53 8.19
C ASN A 37 -22.85 -19.01 8.47
N ASP A 38 -21.82 -19.72 8.93
CA ASP A 38 -21.90 -21.13 9.34
C ASP A 38 -22.87 -21.27 10.53
N GLY A 39 -22.75 -20.41 11.55
CA GLY A 39 -23.66 -20.38 12.69
C GLY A 39 -25.13 -20.09 12.31
N VAL A 40 -25.37 -19.21 11.33
CA VAL A 40 -26.72 -18.99 10.76
C VAL A 40 -27.20 -20.23 10.03
N GLY A 41 -26.34 -20.94 9.32
CA GLY A 41 -26.64 -22.21 8.67
C GLY A 41 -27.06 -23.31 9.65
N ASP A 42 -26.29 -23.49 10.70
CA ASP A 42 -26.52 -24.50 11.76
C ASP A 42 -27.80 -24.24 12.57
N HIS A 43 -28.21 -22.98 12.69
CA HIS A 43 -29.40 -22.56 13.43
C HIS A 43 -30.54 -22.06 12.53
N ARG A 44 -30.58 -22.49 11.28
CA ARG A 44 -31.52 -22.00 10.24
C ARG A 44 -32.98 -22.07 10.69
N ASP A 45 -33.39 -23.17 11.35
CA ASP A 45 -34.77 -23.35 11.78
C ASP A 45 -35.15 -22.37 12.90
N LYS A 46 -34.23 -22.10 13.84
CA LYS A 46 -34.43 -21.11 14.89
C LYS A 46 -34.54 -19.69 14.30
N VAL A 47 -33.69 -19.38 13.36
CA VAL A 47 -33.69 -18.06 12.67
C VAL A 47 -35.00 -17.87 11.90
N ARG A 48 -35.49 -18.89 11.22
CA ARG A 48 -36.77 -18.87 10.49
C ARG A 48 -38.00 -18.75 11.39
N ALA A 49 -37.91 -19.32 12.58
CA ALA A 49 -38.98 -19.27 13.58
C ALA A 49 -39.10 -17.93 14.29
N MET A 50 -38.13 -17.03 14.16
CA MET A 50 -38.17 -15.68 14.76
C MET A 50 -39.30 -14.87 14.16
N ARG A 51 -40.10 -14.22 15.04
CA ARG A 51 -41.17 -13.32 14.63
C ARG A 51 -40.58 -12.10 13.91
N ARG A 52 -41.11 -11.83 12.70
CA ARG A 52 -40.81 -10.61 11.96
C ARG A 52 -41.92 -9.59 12.19
N VAL A 53 -41.52 -8.38 12.56
CA VAL A 53 -42.42 -7.23 12.68
C VAL A 53 -41.94 -6.22 11.63
N ALA A 54 -42.75 -6.02 10.61
CA ALA A 54 -42.50 -4.95 9.63
C ALA A 54 -43.10 -3.65 10.13
N PHE A 55 -42.40 -2.56 9.92
CA PHE A 55 -42.86 -1.21 10.20
C PHE A 55 -42.26 -0.24 9.16
N ASP A 56 -43.02 0.81 8.85
CA ASP A 56 -42.52 1.86 7.98
C ASP A 56 -41.67 2.82 8.80
N PHE A 57 -40.43 3.03 8.36
CA PHE A 57 -39.51 3.94 8.97
C PHE A 57 -38.78 4.75 7.89
N ALA A 58 -39.02 6.04 7.88
CA ALA A 58 -38.27 6.98 7.02
C ALA A 58 -37.36 7.82 7.91
N LEU A 59 -36.06 7.84 7.59
CA LEU A 59 -35.15 8.79 8.20
C LEU A 59 -35.57 10.21 7.81
N PRO A 60 -35.66 11.16 8.75
CA PRO A 60 -35.91 12.56 8.41
C PRO A 60 -34.83 13.03 7.43
N GLY A 61 -35.24 13.81 6.40
CA GLY A 61 -34.28 14.38 5.45
C GLY A 61 -33.38 15.42 6.13
N GLY A 62 -32.09 15.40 5.83
CA GLY A 62 -31.10 16.37 6.33
C GLY A 62 -29.81 15.72 6.84
N GLY A 63 -28.82 16.55 7.14
CA GLY A 63 -27.57 16.07 7.76
C GLY A 63 -27.77 15.87 9.27
N TYR A 64 -27.24 14.77 9.79
CA TYR A 64 -27.23 14.50 11.24
C TYR A 64 -25.85 14.81 11.81
N ALA A 65 -25.80 15.49 12.93
CA ALA A 65 -24.58 15.59 13.72
C ALA A 65 -24.29 14.22 14.34
N LEU A 66 -23.13 13.65 14.05
CA LEU A 66 -22.69 12.41 14.68
C LEU A 66 -22.35 12.68 16.15
N LEU A 67 -22.72 11.76 17.04
CA LEU A 67 -22.38 11.78 18.46
C LEU A 67 -20.99 11.20 18.73
N ARG A 68 -20.39 10.57 17.74
CA ARG A 68 -19.04 10.00 17.82
C ARG A 68 -18.05 10.80 16.97
N ASP A 69 -16.82 10.85 17.42
CA ASP A 69 -15.72 11.36 16.61
C ASP A 69 -15.33 10.35 15.51
N VAL A 70 -15.20 10.86 14.29
CA VAL A 70 -14.64 10.09 13.18
C VAL A 70 -13.20 10.56 12.98
N PRO A 71 -12.19 9.73 13.31
CA PRO A 71 -10.79 10.15 13.18
C PRO A 71 -10.46 10.40 11.72
N ARG A 72 -9.90 11.58 11.42
CA ARG A 72 -9.50 11.98 10.06
C ARG A 72 -8.42 11.05 9.48
N PHE A 73 -7.54 10.54 10.32
CA PHE A 73 -6.44 9.66 9.96
C PHE A 73 -6.50 8.36 10.79
N PRO A 74 -7.41 7.41 10.47
CA PRO A 74 -7.68 6.25 11.32
C PRO A 74 -6.49 5.29 11.42
N PHE A 75 -5.55 5.35 10.48
CA PHE A 75 -4.37 4.49 10.45
C PHE A 75 -3.14 5.10 11.13
N VAL A 76 -3.20 6.39 11.49
CA VAL A 76 -2.09 7.13 12.10
C VAL A 76 -2.52 7.60 13.50
N PRO A 77 -2.04 6.96 14.56
CA PRO A 77 -2.36 7.41 15.92
C PRO A 77 -1.97 8.87 16.15
N ALA A 78 -2.84 9.63 16.82
CA ALA A 78 -2.58 11.02 17.19
C ALA A 78 -1.50 11.13 18.27
N ASP A 79 -1.49 10.19 19.23
CA ASP A 79 -0.47 10.08 20.26
C ASP A 79 0.89 9.68 19.65
N PRO A 80 1.96 10.48 19.86
CA PRO A 80 3.29 10.20 19.32
C PRO A 80 3.86 8.83 19.73
N ALA A 81 3.72 8.44 20.99
CA ALA A 81 4.27 7.16 21.47
C ALA A 81 3.57 5.97 20.80
N ARG A 82 2.24 6.01 20.72
CA ARG A 82 1.47 4.97 19.99
C ARG A 82 1.75 4.97 18.49
N ARG A 83 2.04 6.13 17.91
CA ARG A 83 2.43 6.24 16.50
C ARG A 83 3.80 5.61 16.25
N ASP A 84 4.77 5.84 17.13
CA ASP A 84 6.11 5.26 17.03
C ASP A 84 6.06 3.73 17.19
N GLU A 85 5.28 3.22 18.15
CA GLU A 85 5.01 1.79 18.30
C GLU A 85 4.39 1.20 17.01
N ARG A 86 3.39 1.87 16.44
CA ARG A 86 2.76 1.47 15.18
C ARG A 86 3.75 1.47 14.02
N CYS A 87 4.63 2.47 13.93
CA CYS A 87 5.67 2.53 12.91
C CYS A 87 6.68 1.39 13.10
N PHE A 88 7.11 1.13 14.32
CA PHE A 88 8.01 0.01 14.64
C PHE A 88 7.41 -1.34 14.21
N GLU A 89 6.16 -1.61 14.58
CA GLU A 89 5.48 -2.86 14.22
C GLU A 89 5.32 -2.99 12.69
N ALA A 90 4.73 -1.98 12.04
CA ALA A 90 4.47 -2.03 10.61
C ALA A 90 5.75 -2.22 9.79
N TYR A 91 6.80 -1.46 10.10
CA TYR A 91 8.10 -1.57 9.45
C TYR A 91 8.72 -2.97 9.61
N ASN A 92 8.74 -3.49 10.83
CA ASN A 92 9.32 -4.81 11.07
C ASN A 92 8.49 -5.93 10.43
N ILE A 93 7.16 -5.83 10.37
CA ILE A 93 6.31 -6.77 9.63
C ILE A 93 6.69 -6.78 8.14
N GLN A 94 6.87 -5.60 7.53
CA GLN A 94 7.28 -5.50 6.13
C GLN A 94 8.66 -6.10 5.88
N VAL A 95 9.65 -5.75 6.71
CA VAL A 95 11.03 -6.26 6.60
C VAL A 95 11.05 -7.78 6.76
N HIS A 96 10.42 -8.32 7.81
CA HIS A 96 10.39 -9.77 8.04
C HIS A 96 9.60 -10.52 6.97
N GLY A 97 8.51 -9.94 6.46
CA GLY A 97 7.75 -10.50 5.35
C GLY A 97 8.61 -10.67 4.10
N LEU A 98 9.40 -9.66 3.75
CA LEU A 98 10.33 -9.72 2.63
C LEU A 98 11.46 -10.73 2.87
N ILE A 99 12.07 -10.74 4.07
CA ILE A 99 13.08 -11.73 4.46
C ILE A 99 12.56 -13.15 4.27
N LYS A 100 11.37 -13.44 4.77
CA LYS A 100 10.76 -14.77 4.62
C LYS A 100 10.51 -15.14 3.18
N ARG A 101 10.13 -14.19 2.33
CA ARG A 101 9.94 -14.42 0.90
C ARG A 101 11.26 -14.78 0.21
N LEU A 102 12.32 -14.03 0.46
CA LEU A 102 13.66 -14.30 -0.09
C LEU A 102 14.18 -15.66 0.36
N GLN A 103 14.09 -15.96 1.65
CA GLN A 103 14.51 -17.26 2.21
C GLN A 103 13.73 -18.44 1.62
N ALA A 104 12.40 -18.30 1.47
CA ALA A 104 11.55 -19.37 0.96
C ALA A 104 11.78 -19.68 -0.52
N THR A 105 12.17 -18.67 -1.31
CA THR A 105 12.43 -18.81 -2.75
C THR A 105 13.90 -19.15 -3.05
N GLY A 106 14.80 -18.90 -2.12
CA GLY A 106 16.26 -19.00 -2.34
C GLY A 106 16.80 -17.91 -3.26
N ILE A 107 16.01 -16.86 -3.55
CA ILE A 107 16.43 -15.73 -4.37
C ILE A 107 17.07 -14.67 -3.48
N ASP A 108 18.23 -14.17 -3.86
CA ASP A 108 19.05 -13.22 -3.11
C ASP A 108 19.11 -11.81 -3.73
N LYS A 109 18.38 -11.58 -4.83
CA LYS A 109 18.36 -10.29 -5.54
C LYS A 109 16.94 -9.77 -5.71
N LEU A 110 16.84 -8.44 -5.71
CA LEU A 110 15.60 -7.70 -5.94
C LEU A 110 15.73 -6.77 -7.14
N VAL A 111 14.69 -6.67 -7.94
CA VAL A 111 14.52 -5.64 -8.96
C VAL A 111 13.39 -4.72 -8.54
N ILE A 112 13.62 -3.42 -8.55
CA ILE A 112 12.62 -2.43 -8.14
C ILE A 112 12.63 -1.21 -9.08
N GLY A 113 11.44 -0.74 -9.46
CA GLY A 113 11.25 0.53 -10.13
C GLY A 113 11.27 1.69 -9.13
N VAL A 114 12.15 2.65 -9.32
CA VAL A 114 12.33 3.80 -8.41
C VAL A 114 11.87 5.07 -9.10
N SER A 115 10.71 5.57 -8.68
CA SER A 115 10.14 6.82 -9.23
C SER A 115 10.64 8.09 -8.53
N GLY A 116 11.25 7.96 -7.34
CA GLY A 116 11.55 9.10 -6.46
C GLY A 116 10.34 9.58 -5.64
N GLY A 117 9.22 8.88 -5.68
CA GLY A 117 8.03 9.11 -4.86
C GLY A 117 8.08 8.35 -3.53
N LEU A 118 7.12 8.64 -2.64
CA LEU A 118 7.07 8.08 -1.28
C LEU A 118 7.05 6.55 -1.25
N ASP A 119 6.28 5.93 -2.14
CA ASP A 119 6.04 4.48 -2.12
C ASP A 119 7.30 3.70 -2.50
N SER A 120 7.97 4.11 -3.57
CA SER A 120 9.24 3.52 -3.99
C SER A 120 10.36 3.81 -2.98
N THR A 121 10.36 4.98 -2.34
CA THR A 121 11.28 5.33 -1.26
C THR A 121 11.11 4.37 -0.08
N HIS A 122 9.89 4.17 0.38
CA HIS A 122 9.62 3.28 1.51
C HIS A 122 9.94 1.82 1.19
N ALA A 123 9.57 1.37 -0.01
CA ALA A 123 9.90 0.00 -0.46
C ALA A 123 11.42 -0.25 -0.51
N LEU A 124 12.21 0.74 -0.96
CA LEU A 124 13.68 0.67 -0.94
C LEU A 124 14.25 0.61 0.48
N ILE A 125 13.72 1.39 1.41
CA ILE A 125 14.11 1.40 2.82
C ILE A 125 13.87 0.00 3.42
N VAL A 126 12.71 -0.60 3.16
CA VAL A 126 12.38 -1.96 3.61
C VAL A 126 13.33 -2.99 2.98
N ALA A 127 13.61 -2.85 1.67
CA ALA A 127 14.53 -3.74 0.96
C ALA A 127 15.95 -3.67 1.51
N ALA A 128 16.49 -2.47 1.71
CA ALA A 128 17.82 -2.26 2.27
C ALA A 128 17.96 -2.93 3.65
N ARG A 129 16.97 -2.70 4.53
CA ARG A 129 16.97 -3.33 5.87
C ARG A 129 16.85 -4.84 5.81
N ALA A 130 16.07 -5.39 4.87
CA ALA A 130 15.94 -6.83 4.69
C ALA A 130 17.29 -7.44 4.25
N MET A 131 18.00 -6.81 3.31
CA MET A 131 19.33 -7.25 2.89
C MET A 131 20.34 -7.20 4.05
N ASP A 132 20.38 -6.10 4.80
CA ASP A 132 21.25 -5.97 5.97
C ASP A 132 21.04 -7.10 6.97
N ARG A 133 19.78 -7.41 7.30
CA ARG A 133 19.44 -8.50 8.24
C ARG A 133 19.73 -9.91 7.72
N LEU A 134 19.74 -10.08 6.41
CA LEU A 134 20.14 -11.34 5.77
C LEU A 134 21.66 -11.48 5.61
N GLY A 135 22.42 -10.43 5.89
CA GLY A 135 23.87 -10.39 5.62
C GLY A 135 24.17 -10.37 4.11
N LEU A 136 23.22 -9.92 3.30
CA LEU A 136 23.36 -9.76 1.85
C LEU A 136 23.79 -8.34 1.51
N PRO A 137 24.63 -8.14 0.48
CA PRO A 137 25.04 -6.81 0.10
C PRO A 137 23.87 -6.02 -0.49
N ARG A 138 23.75 -4.73 -0.14
CA ARG A 138 22.73 -3.85 -0.69
C ARG A 138 22.83 -3.70 -2.21
N SER A 139 23.98 -3.97 -2.83
CA SER A 139 24.15 -4.05 -4.28
C SER A 139 23.34 -5.16 -4.96
N HIS A 140 22.78 -6.09 -4.20
CA HIS A 140 21.80 -7.07 -4.71
C HIS A 140 20.39 -6.47 -4.90
N ILE A 141 20.17 -5.23 -4.50
CA ILE A 141 18.99 -4.45 -4.88
C ILE A 141 19.31 -3.72 -6.17
N LEU A 142 18.64 -4.11 -7.26
CA LEU A 142 18.79 -3.53 -8.58
C LEU A 142 17.67 -2.50 -8.79
N GLY A 143 17.98 -1.24 -8.54
CA GLY A 143 17.05 -0.11 -8.66
C GLY A 143 17.09 0.49 -10.07
N TYR A 144 15.93 0.58 -10.70
CA TYR A 144 15.79 1.15 -12.04
C TYR A 144 14.91 2.38 -12.03
N THR A 145 15.42 3.51 -12.52
CA THR A 145 14.56 4.61 -12.93
C THR A 145 14.19 4.45 -14.41
N LEU A 146 12.90 4.55 -14.70
CA LEU A 146 12.31 4.25 -16.00
C LEU A 146 11.56 5.48 -16.53
N PRO A 147 12.27 6.55 -16.97
CA PRO A 147 11.63 7.79 -17.39
C PRO A 147 10.73 7.56 -18.62
N GLY A 148 9.48 8.01 -18.48
CA GLY A 148 8.51 8.13 -19.55
C GLY A 148 8.38 9.57 -20.05
N PHE A 149 7.28 9.85 -20.76
CA PHE A 149 7.07 11.17 -21.37
C PHE A 149 6.81 12.30 -20.36
N ALA A 150 6.24 11.97 -19.19
CA ALA A 150 5.87 12.95 -18.14
C ALA A 150 6.81 12.94 -16.92
N THR A 151 7.97 12.27 -17.00
CA THR A 151 8.91 12.21 -15.87
C THR A 151 9.63 13.55 -15.71
N SER A 152 9.55 14.15 -14.51
CA SER A 152 10.22 15.42 -14.20
C SER A 152 11.68 15.18 -13.79
N ASP A 153 12.54 16.18 -14.02
CA ASP A 153 13.95 16.14 -13.61
C ASP A 153 14.11 16.05 -12.07
N THR A 154 13.20 16.67 -11.32
CA THR A 154 13.22 16.62 -9.84
C THR A 154 12.97 15.20 -9.32
N THR A 155 11.96 14.51 -9.82
CA THR A 155 11.67 13.12 -9.39
C THR A 155 12.80 12.18 -9.77
N LYS A 156 13.38 12.36 -10.94
CA LYS A 156 14.55 11.62 -11.39
C LYS A 156 15.76 11.85 -10.48
N SER A 157 16.08 13.10 -10.17
CA SER A 157 17.19 13.46 -9.27
C SER A 157 16.99 12.86 -7.86
N ASN A 158 15.78 12.90 -7.34
CA ASN A 158 15.46 12.28 -6.04
C ASN A 158 15.65 10.76 -6.06
N ALA A 159 15.26 10.10 -7.15
CA ALA A 159 15.44 8.65 -7.30
C ALA A 159 16.94 8.28 -7.25
N TRP A 160 17.78 8.98 -8.01
CA TRP A 160 19.21 8.76 -8.02
C TRP A 160 19.85 9.01 -6.65
N ALA A 161 19.55 10.16 -6.02
CA ALA A 161 20.09 10.49 -4.70
C ALA A 161 19.73 9.44 -3.64
N LEU A 162 18.51 8.91 -3.70
CA LEU A 162 18.07 7.85 -2.78
C LEU A 162 18.82 6.53 -3.03
N MET A 163 18.95 6.11 -4.28
CA MET A 163 19.64 4.87 -4.64
C MET A 163 21.12 4.92 -4.27
N ASP A 164 21.78 6.04 -4.52
CA ASP A 164 23.18 6.28 -4.13
C ASP A 164 23.35 6.27 -2.61
N ALA A 165 22.48 6.98 -1.88
CA ALA A 165 22.53 7.05 -0.41
C ALA A 165 22.33 5.67 0.26
N LEU A 166 21.54 4.78 -0.35
CA LEU A 166 21.34 3.42 0.14
C LEU A 166 22.44 2.45 -0.30
N GLY A 167 23.32 2.82 -1.22
CA GLY A 167 24.40 1.99 -1.74
C GLY A 167 23.92 0.79 -2.55
N ILE A 168 22.82 0.95 -3.28
CA ILE A 168 22.26 -0.10 -4.16
C ILE A 168 22.83 0.00 -5.57
N THR A 169 22.62 -1.02 -6.40
CA THR A 169 22.92 -0.94 -7.84
C THR A 169 21.85 -0.12 -8.53
N ALA A 170 22.22 1.01 -9.12
CA ALA A 170 21.31 1.96 -9.74
C ALA A 170 21.53 2.08 -11.24
N GLU A 171 20.46 1.98 -12.02
CA GLU A 171 20.47 2.13 -13.48
C GLU A 171 19.28 2.93 -13.98
N GLU A 172 19.41 3.50 -15.18
CA GLU A 172 18.34 4.19 -15.89
C GLU A 172 18.06 3.50 -17.22
N ILE A 173 16.77 3.26 -17.50
CA ILE A 173 16.32 2.76 -18.81
C ILE A 173 15.25 3.71 -19.35
N ASP A 174 15.57 4.43 -20.41
CA ASP A 174 14.60 5.29 -21.10
C ASP A 174 13.58 4.43 -21.84
N ILE A 175 12.34 4.43 -21.36
CA ILE A 175 11.25 3.65 -21.97
C ILE A 175 10.52 4.40 -23.09
N ARG A 176 10.83 5.66 -23.35
CA ARG A 176 10.15 6.47 -24.39
C ARG A 176 10.24 5.86 -25.78
N PRO A 177 11.37 5.28 -26.23
CA PRO A 177 11.43 4.63 -27.54
C PRO A 177 10.45 3.47 -27.69
N THR A 178 10.39 2.58 -26.69
CA THR A 178 9.48 1.42 -26.70
C THR A 178 8.02 1.82 -26.56
N CYS A 179 7.73 2.84 -25.75
CA CYS A 179 6.39 3.42 -25.65
C CYS A 179 5.93 4.02 -26.98
N ARG A 180 6.82 4.75 -27.67
CA ARG A 180 6.50 5.34 -28.99
C ARG A 180 6.19 4.26 -30.01
N GLN A 181 7.01 3.22 -30.08
CA GLN A 181 6.77 2.10 -30.98
C GLN A 181 5.41 1.44 -30.71
N MET A 182 5.06 1.21 -29.46
CA MET A 182 3.77 0.63 -29.11
C MET A 182 2.60 1.55 -29.49
N LEU A 183 2.72 2.85 -29.27
CA LEU A 183 1.70 3.82 -29.69
C LEU A 183 1.54 3.85 -31.22
N GLU A 184 2.64 3.70 -31.99
CA GLU A 184 2.62 3.56 -33.44
C GLU A 184 1.90 2.29 -33.88
N ASP A 185 2.22 1.15 -33.29
CA ASP A 185 1.60 -0.15 -33.58
C ASP A 185 0.08 -0.12 -33.31
N LEU A 186 -0.35 0.62 -32.30
CA LEU A 186 -1.76 0.83 -31.96
C LEU A 186 -2.45 1.88 -32.85
N GLY A 187 -1.72 2.61 -33.68
CA GLY A 187 -2.24 3.74 -34.45
C GLY A 187 -2.68 4.94 -33.61
N HIS A 188 -2.12 5.04 -32.38
CA HIS A 188 -2.53 6.08 -31.42
C HIS A 188 -2.06 7.47 -31.86
N PRO A 189 -2.93 8.54 -31.74
CA PRO A 189 -2.60 9.88 -32.24
C PRO A 189 -1.31 10.47 -31.62
N ALA A 190 -1.01 10.18 -30.37
CA ALA A 190 0.21 10.66 -29.70
C ALA A 190 1.51 10.21 -30.39
N ALA A 191 1.49 9.08 -31.10
CA ALA A 191 2.66 8.64 -31.89
C ALA A 191 3.03 9.64 -33.00
N ARG A 192 2.03 10.39 -33.51
CA ARG A 192 2.21 11.43 -34.55
C ARG A 192 2.42 12.84 -33.98
N GLY A 193 2.59 12.94 -32.63
CA GLY A 193 2.78 14.20 -31.92
C GLY A 193 1.49 14.96 -31.61
N GLU A 194 0.31 14.34 -31.77
CA GLU A 194 -0.95 14.92 -31.36
C GLU A 194 -1.07 14.87 -29.83
N PRO A 195 -1.57 15.92 -29.14
CA PRO A 195 -1.63 16.01 -27.67
C PRO A 195 -2.80 15.20 -27.12
N VAL A 196 -2.83 13.90 -27.33
CA VAL A 196 -3.83 12.97 -26.78
C VAL A 196 -3.20 12.18 -25.65
N TYR A 197 -3.62 12.49 -24.41
CA TYR A 197 -3.11 11.91 -23.17
C TYR A 197 -4.21 11.14 -22.45
N ASP A 198 -4.69 10.09 -23.10
CA ASP A 198 -5.77 9.24 -22.61
C ASP A 198 -5.22 8.04 -21.80
N VAL A 199 -6.13 7.17 -21.38
CA VAL A 199 -5.80 5.95 -20.63
C VAL A 199 -4.84 5.02 -21.40
N THR A 200 -4.90 5.02 -22.75
CA THR A 200 -3.99 4.22 -23.58
C THR A 200 -2.58 4.75 -23.48
N TYR A 201 -2.41 6.07 -23.58
CA TYR A 201 -1.13 6.75 -23.45
C TYR A 201 -0.47 6.49 -22.09
N GLU A 202 -1.25 6.51 -21.01
CA GLU A 202 -0.77 6.23 -19.67
C GLU A 202 -0.42 4.77 -19.49
N ASN A 203 -1.29 3.85 -19.92
CA ASN A 203 -1.12 2.41 -19.75
C ASN A 203 0.03 1.84 -20.59
N VAL A 204 0.33 2.41 -21.75
CA VAL A 204 1.52 2.04 -22.53
C VAL A 204 2.79 2.28 -21.70
N GLN A 205 2.90 3.42 -21.03
CA GLN A 205 4.07 3.73 -20.20
C GLN A 205 4.16 2.83 -18.95
N ALA A 206 3.05 2.65 -18.24
CA ALA A 206 2.99 1.78 -17.06
C ALA A 206 3.30 0.32 -17.42
N GLY A 207 2.72 -0.19 -18.52
CA GLY A 207 2.97 -1.53 -19.02
C GLY A 207 4.43 -1.75 -19.46
N GLN A 208 5.06 -0.76 -20.07
CA GLN A 208 6.47 -0.85 -20.44
C GLN A 208 7.40 -0.88 -19.23
N ARG A 209 7.12 -0.11 -18.17
CA ARG A 209 7.87 -0.21 -16.91
C ARG A 209 7.81 -1.61 -16.33
N THR A 210 6.61 -2.16 -16.17
CA THR A 210 6.41 -3.52 -15.67
C THR A 210 7.10 -4.56 -16.55
N SER A 211 6.94 -4.44 -17.86
CA SER A 211 7.57 -5.33 -18.83
C SER A 211 9.10 -5.39 -18.68
N HIS A 212 9.76 -4.24 -18.48
CA HIS A 212 11.20 -4.18 -18.24
C HIS A 212 11.58 -4.82 -16.91
N LEU A 213 10.90 -4.43 -15.82
CA LEU A 213 11.22 -4.93 -14.47
C LEU A 213 11.12 -6.44 -14.36
N PHE A 214 10.08 -7.07 -14.94
CA PHE A 214 9.94 -8.52 -14.91
C PHE A 214 11.01 -9.23 -15.72
N ARG A 215 11.41 -8.68 -16.87
CA ARG A 215 12.46 -9.27 -17.71
C ARG A 215 13.85 -9.09 -17.12
N LEU A 216 14.10 -7.94 -16.48
CA LEU A 216 15.31 -7.72 -15.68
C LEU A 216 15.38 -8.70 -14.52
N ALA A 217 14.27 -8.94 -13.83
CA ALA A 217 14.21 -9.94 -12.78
C ALA A 217 14.53 -11.34 -13.29
N ASN A 218 14.00 -11.75 -14.46
CA ASN A 218 14.37 -13.01 -15.10
C ASN A 218 15.86 -13.06 -15.45
N HIS A 219 16.39 -11.98 -16.04
CA HIS A 219 17.79 -11.91 -16.47
C HIS A 219 18.77 -12.03 -15.29
N HIS A 220 18.43 -11.41 -14.15
CA HIS A 220 19.30 -11.38 -12.96
C HIS A 220 18.99 -12.49 -11.94
N GLY A 221 17.99 -13.33 -12.16
CA GLY A 221 17.53 -14.32 -11.18
C GLY A 221 16.97 -13.66 -9.91
N ALA A 222 16.20 -12.58 -10.07
CA ALA A 222 15.72 -11.71 -8.99
C ALA A 222 14.19 -11.76 -8.83
N LEU A 223 13.69 -11.19 -7.73
CA LEU A 223 12.28 -10.89 -7.53
C LEU A 223 11.97 -9.43 -7.90
N VAL A 224 10.85 -9.18 -8.56
CA VAL A 224 10.30 -7.82 -8.67
C VAL A 224 9.64 -7.43 -7.37
N LEU A 225 10.17 -6.38 -6.73
CA LEU A 225 9.61 -5.78 -5.52
C LEU A 225 8.60 -4.70 -5.90
N GLY A 226 7.35 -4.88 -5.46
CA GLY A 226 6.28 -3.93 -5.69
C GLY A 226 6.31 -2.76 -4.71
N THR A 227 5.79 -1.63 -5.17
CA THR A 227 5.77 -0.37 -4.43
C THR A 227 4.37 0.14 -4.14
N GLY A 228 3.31 -0.44 -4.75
CA GLY A 228 1.92 0.00 -4.58
C GLY A 228 1.44 -0.11 -3.15
N ASP A 229 0.74 0.92 -2.66
CA ASP A 229 0.25 0.99 -1.29
C ASP A 229 -1.21 0.53 -1.11
N LEU A 230 -1.66 0.43 0.14
CA LEU A 230 -3.04 0.04 0.47
C LEU A 230 -4.07 1.05 -0.08
N SER A 231 -3.75 2.34 -0.09
CA SER A 231 -4.68 3.37 -0.57
C SER A 231 -4.93 3.24 -2.07
N GLU A 232 -3.89 2.94 -2.85
CA GLU A 232 -4.00 2.66 -4.28
C GLU A 232 -4.87 1.43 -4.54
N LEU A 233 -4.65 0.34 -3.80
CA LEU A 233 -5.45 -0.87 -3.90
C LEU A 233 -6.92 -0.64 -3.49
N ALA A 234 -7.15 0.12 -2.42
CA ALA A 234 -8.50 0.40 -1.92
C ALA A 234 -9.32 1.29 -2.87
N LEU A 235 -8.66 2.22 -3.56
CA LEU A 235 -9.30 3.14 -4.51
C LEU A 235 -9.35 2.58 -5.94
N GLY A 236 -8.70 1.44 -6.21
CA GLY A 236 -8.53 0.93 -7.55
C GLY A 236 -7.62 1.81 -8.43
N TRP A 237 -6.75 2.60 -7.80
CA TRP A 237 -5.77 3.43 -8.48
C TRP A 237 -4.59 2.60 -8.97
N CYS A 238 -4.81 1.88 -10.05
CA CYS A 238 -3.84 1.01 -10.68
C CYS A 238 -4.11 0.91 -12.17
N THR A 239 -3.08 0.60 -12.93
CA THR A 239 -3.20 0.34 -14.37
C THR A 239 -4.05 -0.89 -14.60
N TYR A 240 -5.08 -0.78 -15.43
CA TYR A 240 -5.97 -1.91 -15.70
C TYR A 240 -5.25 -3.01 -16.48
N GLY A 241 -5.25 -4.21 -15.92
CA GLY A 241 -4.74 -5.43 -16.53
C GLY A 241 -3.23 -5.62 -16.34
N VAL A 242 -2.40 -4.79 -16.95
CA VAL A 242 -0.94 -4.93 -16.94
C VAL A 242 -0.29 -3.58 -16.64
N GLY A 243 0.34 -3.44 -15.49
CA GLY A 243 0.94 -2.17 -15.12
C GLY A 243 1.84 -2.22 -13.90
N ASP A 244 2.19 -1.06 -13.41
CA ASP A 244 3.17 -0.85 -12.34
C ASP A 244 2.74 -1.37 -10.95
N GLN A 245 1.47 -1.71 -10.77
CA GLN A 245 0.99 -2.45 -9.60
C GLN A 245 1.43 -3.92 -9.57
N MET A 246 1.89 -4.47 -10.71
CA MET A 246 2.31 -5.87 -10.79
C MET A 246 3.70 -6.07 -10.18
N SER A 247 3.83 -7.11 -9.39
CA SER A 247 5.09 -7.50 -8.76
C SER A 247 5.06 -8.96 -8.32
N HIS A 248 6.22 -9.54 -8.01
CA HIS A 248 6.28 -10.84 -7.36
C HIS A 248 5.95 -10.75 -5.87
N TYR A 249 6.31 -9.65 -5.23
CA TYR A 249 6.00 -9.37 -3.82
C TYR A 249 5.89 -7.87 -3.60
N ASN A 250 4.81 -7.42 -2.97
CA ASN A 250 4.57 -6.00 -2.70
C ASN A 250 4.63 -5.71 -1.19
N VAL A 251 5.67 -4.98 -0.77
CA VAL A 251 5.90 -4.68 0.66
C VAL A 251 4.95 -3.64 1.22
N ASN A 252 4.36 -2.79 0.38
CA ASN A 252 3.48 -1.70 0.81
C ASN A 252 1.99 -2.04 0.76
N ALA A 253 1.61 -3.22 0.25
CA ALA A 253 0.21 -3.58 -0.02
C ALA A 253 -0.76 -3.42 1.17
N SER A 254 -0.25 -3.53 2.40
CA SER A 254 -1.06 -3.39 3.63
C SER A 254 -0.86 -2.06 4.35
N VAL A 255 -0.09 -1.14 3.78
CA VAL A 255 0.26 0.14 4.42
C VAL A 255 -0.39 1.30 3.68
N PRO A 256 -1.26 2.09 4.33
CA PRO A 256 -1.87 3.25 3.67
C PRO A 256 -0.86 4.37 3.46
N LYS A 257 -1.03 5.14 2.41
CA LYS A 257 -0.15 6.27 2.03
C LYS A 257 0.08 7.26 3.16
N THR A 258 -0.93 7.51 3.97
CA THR A 258 -0.81 8.40 5.13
C THR A 258 0.17 7.87 6.19
N LEU A 259 0.26 6.54 6.38
CA LEU A 259 1.21 5.93 7.32
C LEU A 259 2.62 5.88 6.73
N ILE A 260 2.79 5.71 5.41
CA ILE A 260 4.12 5.65 4.75
C ILE A 260 4.96 6.89 5.09
N GLN A 261 4.37 8.09 5.07
CA GLN A 261 5.08 9.32 5.43
C GLN A 261 5.65 9.28 6.86
N HIS A 262 4.88 8.73 7.78
CA HIS A 262 5.31 8.60 9.18
C HIS A 262 6.34 7.49 9.35
N LEU A 263 6.24 6.41 8.60
CA LEU A 263 7.23 5.32 8.58
C LEU A 263 8.59 5.83 8.11
N ILE A 264 8.65 6.57 7.01
CA ILE A 264 9.91 7.13 6.50
C ILE A 264 10.54 8.06 7.55
N ARG A 265 9.76 9.00 8.13
CA ARG A 265 10.25 9.90 9.17
C ARG A 265 10.73 9.15 10.42
N TRP A 266 10.01 8.11 10.82
CA TRP A 266 10.35 7.29 11.97
C TRP A 266 11.65 6.50 11.72
N VAL A 267 11.84 5.90 10.53
CA VAL A 267 13.07 5.19 10.16
C VAL A 267 14.29 6.12 10.25
N ILE A 268 14.15 7.36 9.74
CA ILE A 268 15.21 8.36 9.82
C ILE A 268 15.50 8.74 11.28
N ALA A 269 14.46 9.06 12.05
CA ALA A 269 14.61 9.53 13.44
C ALA A 269 15.16 8.44 14.38
N SER A 270 14.86 7.16 14.10
CA SER A 270 15.29 6.01 14.90
C SER A 270 16.60 5.36 14.42
N GLY A 271 17.24 5.89 13.35
CA GLY A 271 18.50 5.38 12.84
C GLY A 271 18.46 3.93 12.34
N GLN A 272 17.31 3.47 11.82
CA GLN A 272 17.14 2.04 11.46
C GLN A 272 18.08 1.56 10.36
N LEU A 273 18.64 2.44 9.56
CA LEU A 273 19.57 2.12 8.46
C LEU A 273 21.03 2.42 8.80
N ASP A 274 21.30 3.09 9.91
CA ASP A 274 22.65 3.48 10.32
C ASP A 274 23.40 2.36 11.08
N ALA A 275 22.68 1.33 11.52
CA ALA A 275 23.13 0.28 12.42
C ALA A 275 23.87 -0.89 11.72
N THR A 276 24.64 -0.65 10.66
CA THR A 276 25.44 -1.69 10.01
C THR A 276 26.95 -1.45 10.04
N ALA A 277 27.40 -0.54 10.90
CA ALA A 277 28.84 -0.43 11.22
C ALA A 277 29.11 -1.08 12.57
N GLY A 278 29.13 -2.41 12.60
CA GLY A 278 29.74 -3.19 13.67
C GLY A 278 28.81 -3.56 14.85
N GLU A 279 28.05 -4.61 14.71
CA GLU A 279 27.85 -5.65 15.73
C GLU A 279 27.76 -7.01 15.03
#